data_c1cf2643781d0ad0a4eb9b49d472a8ca
#
_entry.id   c1cf2643781d0ad0a4eb9b49d472a8ca
#
_cell.length_a   1.000
_cell.length_b   1.000
_cell.length_c   1.000
_cell.angle_alpha   90.00
_cell.angle_beta   90.00
_cell.angle_gamma   90.00
#
_symmetry.space_group_name_H-M   'P 1'
#
loop_
_entity.id
_entity.type
_entity.pdbx_description
1 polymer ?
#
loop_
_entity_poly.entity_id
_entity_poly.type
_entity_poly.pdbx_seq_one_letter_code
_entity_poly.pdbx_strand_id
1 'polypeptide(L)'
;MGFLEYADIGFRAFIYSDRQQEIAQRKHSIVKSVYDYHGVVPQSVLFIGFNPAMLLDLPAKVYVAEFSDVALAWLASNNIDVEVISEDDLFNYGRAFDAVVALEEYFTFAESEDDQKSKFDMICKVTKRVMITTVRDYKNLEFKDREFSIPAVIKGAKEDMILVEYHDYNEPDRNAWTRNVYEITGAIMRATQGFRCRHMFFKQCAKFGYDAGAKEFLVHKNLMYKSLIKKNYEHVISIKFG
;
A
#
# COMPACT_ATOMS: atom_id res chain seq x y z
N MET A 1 9.11 -13.05 4.82
CA MET A 1 8.15 -12.19 5.54
C MET A 1 8.03 -10.90 4.77
N GLY A 2 6.85 -10.55 4.43
CA GLY A 2 6.64 -9.54 3.42
C GLY A 2 5.55 -8.56 3.76
N PHE A 3 5.03 -7.99 2.72
CA PHE A 3 3.97 -6.98 2.76
C PHE A 3 2.70 -7.47 3.48
N LEU A 4 2.32 -8.75 3.34
CA LEU A 4 1.12 -9.31 3.95
C LEU A 4 1.10 -9.18 5.48
N GLU A 5 2.21 -9.44 6.13
CA GLU A 5 2.30 -9.30 7.60
C GLU A 5 2.22 -7.84 8.04
N TYR A 6 2.86 -6.95 7.28
CA TYR A 6 2.73 -5.52 7.51
C TYR A 6 1.29 -5.05 7.30
N ALA A 7 0.62 -5.54 6.26
CA ALA A 7 -0.78 -5.26 5.97
C ALA A 7 -1.70 -5.75 7.11
N ASP A 8 -1.43 -6.90 7.72
CA ASP A 8 -2.20 -7.39 8.86
C ASP A 8 -2.11 -6.46 10.08
N ILE A 9 -0.92 -5.94 10.38
CA ILE A 9 -0.73 -4.97 11.46
C ILE A 9 -1.53 -3.69 11.16
N GLY A 10 -1.45 -3.20 9.93
CA GLY A 10 -2.20 -2.04 9.48
C GLY A 10 -3.71 -2.25 9.54
N PHE A 11 -4.18 -3.45 9.21
CA PHE A 11 -5.59 -3.80 9.30
C PHE A 11 -6.11 -3.82 10.74
N ARG A 12 -5.35 -4.39 11.67
CA ARG A 12 -5.71 -4.33 13.09
C ARG A 12 -5.79 -2.90 13.60
N ALA A 13 -4.85 -2.05 13.18
CA ALA A 13 -4.88 -0.63 13.49
C ALA A 13 -6.13 0.06 12.91
N PHE A 14 -6.53 -0.29 11.69
CA PHE A 14 -7.75 0.23 11.05
C PHE A 14 -9.02 -0.12 11.83
N ILE A 15 -9.20 -1.37 12.25
CA ILE A 15 -10.41 -1.81 12.97
C ILE A 15 -10.60 -1.03 14.27
N TYR A 16 -9.51 -0.74 14.98
CA TYR A 16 -9.56 -0.21 16.35
C TYR A 16 -9.18 1.27 16.47
N SER A 17 -9.02 1.98 15.36
CA SER A 17 -8.60 3.39 15.37
C SER A 17 -9.46 4.24 14.43
N ASP A 18 -10.27 5.15 14.99
CA ASP A 18 -11.08 6.11 14.22
C ASP A 18 -10.21 6.90 13.23
N ARG A 19 -9.00 7.27 13.66
CA ARG A 19 -8.06 7.98 12.80
C ARG A 19 -7.65 7.16 11.57
N GLN A 20 -7.42 5.86 11.73
CA GLN A 20 -7.07 5.00 10.61
C GLN A 20 -8.26 4.79 9.68
N GLN A 21 -9.48 4.80 10.22
CA GLN A 21 -10.70 4.77 9.42
C GLN A 21 -10.86 6.05 8.59
N GLU A 22 -10.61 7.22 9.17
CA GLU A 22 -10.62 8.50 8.43
C GLU A 22 -9.56 8.52 7.31
N ILE A 23 -8.36 8.02 7.59
CA ILE A 23 -7.29 7.89 6.58
C ILE A 23 -7.75 6.98 5.44
N ALA A 24 -8.39 5.86 5.76
CA ALA A 24 -8.91 4.92 4.79
C ALA A 24 -9.98 5.54 3.87
N GLN A 25 -10.94 6.26 4.44
CA GLN A 25 -11.97 6.99 3.68
C GLN A 25 -11.36 8.05 2.76
N ARG A 26 -10.33 8.75 3.24
CA ARG A 26 -9.60 9.72 2.43
C ARG A 26 -8.89 9.04 1.25
N LYS A 27 -8.26 7.89 1.46
CA LYS A 27 -7.62 7.11 0.39
C LYS A 27 -8.64 6.66 -0.66
N HIS A 28 -9.82 6.21 -0.23
CA HIS A 28 -10.92 5.90 -1.14
C HIS A 28 -11.29 7.09 -2.04
N SER A 29 -11.49 8.26 -1.46
CA SER A 29 -11.83 9.48 -2.20
C SER A 29 -10.75 9.85 -3.22
N ILE A 30 -9.48 9.61 -2.89
CA ILE A 30 -8.34 9.86 -3.79
C ILE A 30 -8.34 8.89 -4.98
N VAL A 31 -8.54 7.61 -4.74
CA VAL A 31 -8.62 6.61 -5.82
C VAL A 31 -9.76 6.95 -6.77
N LYS A 32 -10.92 7.33 -6.24
CA LYS A 32 -12.05 7.80 -7.05
C LYS A 32 -11.69 9.02 -7.90
N SER A 33 -11.00 10.00 -7.32
CA SER A 33 -10.54 11.19 -8.06
C SER A 33 -9.59 10.83 -9.21
N VAL A 34 -8.76 9.79 -9.05
CA VAL A 34 -7.88 9.31 -10.13
C VAL A 34 -8.70 8.63 -11.23
N TYR A 35 -9.73 7.87 -10.90
CA TYR A 35 -10.64 7.29 -11.90
C TYR A 35 -11.32 8.39 -12.70
N ASP A 36 -11.87 9.41 -12.03
CA ASP A 36 -12.53 10.55 -12.67
C ASP A 36 -11.57 11.29 -13.59
N TYR A 37 -10.32 11.52 -13.14
CA TYR A 37 -9.30 12.17 -13.96
C TYR A 37 -9.02 11.45 -15.27
N HIS A 38 -8.94 10.12 -15.23
CA HIS A 38 -8.70 9.30 -16.42
C HIS A 38 -9.96 8.96 -17.23
N GLY A 39 -11.14 9.36 -16.75
CA GLY A 39 -12.41 8.95 -17.34
C GLY A 39 -12.62 7.43 -17.30
N VAL A 40 -12.13 6.78 -16.25
CA VAL A 40 -12.23 5.33 -16.06
C VAL A 40 -13.38 5.02 -15.12
N VAL A 41 -14.39 4.31 -15.60
CA VAL A 41 -15.38 3.63 -14.78
C VAL A 41 -14.97 2.16 -14.77
N PRO A 42 -14.30 1.66 -13.73
CA PRO A 42 -13.83 0.28 -13.72
C PRO A 42 -15.00 -0.68 -13.49
N GLN A 43 -15.03 -1.79 -14.23
CA GLN A 43 -15.94 -2.91 -13.99
C GLN A 43 -15.27 -4.02 -13.17
N SER A 44 -13.94 -4.05 -13.17
CA SER A 44 -13.12 -4.96 -12.38
C SER A 44 -11.97 -4.21 -11.75
N VAL A 45 -11.80 -4.37 -10.43
CA VAL A 45 -10.72 -3.70 -9.67
C VAL A 45 -9.99 -4.73 -8.83
N LEU A 46 -8.67 -4.75 -8.93
CA LEU A 46 -7.81 -5.53 -8.05
C LEU A 46 -7.18 -4.60 -7.01
N PHE A 47 -7.37 -4.90 -5.74
CA PHE A 47 -6.66 -4.26 -4.64
C PHE A 47 -5.52 -5.15 -4.15
N ILE A 48 -4.32 -4.58 -4.07
CA ILE A 48 -3.14 -5.23 -3.50
C ILE A 48 -2.89 -4.67 -2.12
N GLY A 49 -2.83 -5.55 -1.11
CA GLY A 49 -2.76 -5.12 0.26
C GLY A 49 -4.06 -4.48 0.72
N PHE A 50 -4.10 -4.22 2.00
CA PHE A 50 -5.35 -3.90 2.63
C PHE A 50 -5.65 -2.41 2.67
N ASN A 51 -6.87 -2.11 2.37
CA ASN A 51 -7.66 -1.05 3.01
C ASN A 51 -9.15 -1.30 2.81
N PRO A 52 -9.85 -1.92 3.75
CA PRO A 52 -11.24 -2.34 3.57
C PRO A 52 -12.20 -1.19 3.24
N ALA A 53 -11.93 0.02 3.72
CA ALA A 53 -12.77 1.18 3.39
C ALA A 53 -12.70 1.57 1.91
N MET A 54 -11.66 1.12 1.19
CA MET A 54 -11.55 1.35 -0.26
C MET A 54 -12.43 0.41 -1.08
N LEU A 55 -12.98 -0.62 -0.45
CA LEU A 55 -13.83 -1.62 -1.09
C LEU A 55 -15.32 -1.27 -0.99
N LEU A 56 -15.66 -0.27 -0.17
CA LEU A 56 -17.05 0.16 0.01
C LEU A 56 -17.52 0.96 -1.20
N ASP A 57 -18.77 0.69 -1.62
CA ASP A 57 -19.50 1.45 -2.66
C ASP A 57 -18.82 1.48 -4.04
N LEU A 58 -18.05 0.47 -4.40
CA LEU A 58 -17.53 0.33 -5.75
C LEU A 58 -18.55 -0.45 -6.62
N PRO A 59 -19.08 0.14 -7.69
CA PRO A 59 -19.96 -0.54 -8.63
C PRO A 59 -19.14 -1.41 -9.61
N ALA A 60 -18.24 -2.25 -9.07
CA ALA A 60 -17.31 -3.06 -9.82
C ALA A 60 -17.13 -4.42 -9.17
N LYS A 61 -16.76 -5.43 -9.94
CA LYS A 61 -16.30 -6.69 -9.36
C LYS A 61 -14.95 -6.46 -8.68
N VAL A 62 -14.87 -6.78 -7.40
CA VAL A 62 -13.71 -6.53 -6.56
C VAL A 62 -12.91 -7.80 -6.37
N TYR A 63 -11.61 -7.68 -6.63
CA TYR A 63 -10.61 -8.71 -6.42
C TYR A 63 -9.61 -8.21 -5.39
N VAL A 64 -9.09 -9.09 -4.57
CA VAL A 64 -8.09 -8.76 -3.55
C VAL A 64 -6.92 -9.74 -3.58
N ALA A 65 -5.72 -9.22 -3.42
CA ALA A 65 -4.50 -10.00 -3.22
C ALA A 65 -3.70 -9.42 -2.06
N GLU A 66 -2.88 -10.21 -1.40
CA GLU A 66 -2.10 -9.79 -0.22
C GLU A 66 -2.98 -9.29 0.94
N PHE A 67 -4.11 -9.96 1.17
CA PHE A 67 -5.01 -9.72 2.30
C PHE A 67 -4.82 -10.81 3.35
N SER A 68 -4.71 -10.41 4.62
CA SER A 68 -4.63 -11.37 5.73
C SER A 68 -5.97 -12.08 5.96
N ASP A 69 -5.90 -13.27 6.57
CA ASP A 69 -7.10 -14.04 6.94
C ASP A 69 -8.04 -13.22 7.85
N VAL A 70 -7.49 -12.36 8.71
CA VAL A 70 -8.27 -11.47 9.58
C VAL A 70 -9.01 -10.42 8.76
N ALA A 71 -8.35 -9.84 7.75
CA ALA A 71 -8.98 -8.88 6.84
C ALA A 71 -10.09 -9.55 6.01
N LEU A 72 -9.85 -10.75 5.51
CA LEU A 72 -10.85 -11.52 4.75
C LEU A 72 -12.06 -11.89 5.61
N ALA A 73 -11.83 -12.34 6.85
CA ALA A 73 -12.91 -12.63 7.79
C ALA A 73 -13.76 -11.38 8.11
N TRP A 74 -13.12 -10.23 8.23
CA TRP A 74 -13.82 -8.97 8.44
C TRP A 74 -14.68 -8.58 7.22
N LEU A 75 -14.15 -8.70 6.01
CA LEU A 75 -14.91 -8.45 4.77
C LEU A 75 -16.15 -9.34 4.71
N ALA A 76 -15.99 -10.63 4.98
CA ALA A 76 -17.10 -11.58 5.00
C ALA A 76 -18.15 -11.21 6.06
N SER A 77 -17.75 -10.80 7.26
CA SER A 77 -18.66 -10.40 8.33
C SER A 77 -19.43 -9.10 8.04
N ASN A 78 -18.92 -8.27 7.13
CA ASN A 78 -19.57 -7.05 6.67
C ASN A 78 -20.31 -7.22 5.33
N ASN A 79 -20.47 -8.47 4.85
CA ASN A 79 -21.13 -8.79 3.57
C ASN A 79 -20.49 -8.08 2.36
N ILE A 80 -19.17 -7.88 2.39
CA ILE A 80 -18.43 -7.32 1.27
C ILE A 80 -17.93 -8.49 0.42
N ASP A 81 -18.49 -8.63 -0.77
CA ASP A 81 -18.14 -9.70 -1.71
C ASP A 81 -16.85 -9.36 -2.45
N VAL A 82 -15.85 -10.23 -2.30
CA VAL A 82 -14.56 -10.11 -2.97
C VAL A 82 -14.08 -11.47 -3.46
N GLU A 83 -13.39 -11.47 -4.58
CA GLU A 83 -12.67 -12.65 -5.08
C GLU A 83 -11.20 -12.57 -4.66
N VAL A 84 -10.74 -13.56 -3.89
CA VAL A 84 -9.37 -13.62 -3.41
C VAL A 84 -8.48 -14.26 -4.47
N ILE A 85 -7.37 -13.61 -4.81
CA ILE A 85 -6.38 -14.09 -5.76
C ILE A 85 -5.05 -14.25 -5.01
N SER A 86 -4.41 -15.40 -5.13
CA SER A 86 -3.06 -15.57 -4.62
C SER A 86 -2.04 -14.80 -5.46
N GLU A 87 -0.91 -14.41 -4.88
CA GLU A 87 0.17 -13.75 -5.63
C GLU A 87 0.67 -14.64 -6.78
N ASP A 88 0.77 -15.94 -6.55
CA ASP A 88 1.18 -16.91 -7.57
C ASP A 88 0.19 -16.97 -8.74
N ASP A 89 -1.10 -16.86 -8.46
CA ASP A 89 -2.13 -16.88 -9.49
C ASP A 89 -2.13 -15.59 -10.32
N LEU A 90 -1.70 -14.45 -9.76
CA LEU A 90 -1.63 -13.19 -10.50
C LEU A 90 -0.78 -13.32 -11.77
N PHE A 91 0.29 -14.12 -11.75
CA PHE A 91 1.12 -14.36 -12.95
C PHE A 91 0.36 -15.01 -14.10
N ASN A 92 -0.71 -15.72 -13.80
CA ASN A 92 -1.53 -16.42 -14.80
C ASN A 92 -2.60 -15.51 -15.43
N TYR A 93 -2.91 -14.38 -14.81
CA TYR A 93 -3.82 -13.38 -15.37
C TYR A 93 -3.09 -12.56 -16.45
N GLY A 94 -3.74 -12.43 -17.60
CA GLY A 94 -3.35 -11.41 -18.58
C GLY A 94 -3.83 -10.01 -18.13
N ARG A 95 -4.03 -9.09 -19.06
CA ARG A 95 -4.66 -7.78 -18.78
C ARG A 95 -6.13 -7.96 -18.39
N ALA A 96 -6.38 -8.30 -17.13
CA ALA A 96 -7.69 -8.74 -16.66
C ALA A 96 -8.47 -7.63 -15.94
N PHE A 97 -7.77 -6.76 -15.19
CA PHE A 97 -8.41 -5.78 -14.31
C PHE A 97 -8.42 -4.39 -14.95
N ASP A 98 -9.60 -3.76 -15.00
CA ASP A 98 -9.70 -2.39 -15.51
C ASP A 98 -8.87 -1.41 -14.67
N ALA A 99 -8.83 -1.61 -13.36
CA ALA A 99 -7.96 -0.87 -12.47
C ALA A 99 -7.24 -1.81 -11.49
N VAL A 100 -6.00 -1.45 -11.14
CA VAL A 100 -5.25 -2.06 -10.05
C VAL A 100 -4.83 -0.98 -9.05
N VAL A 101 -5.06 -1.22 -7.77
CA VAL A 101 -4.76 -0.28 -6.69
C VAL A 101 -3.79 -0.95 -5.73
N ALA A 102 -2.54 -0.46 -5.70
CA ALA A 102 -1.46 -0.94 -4.85
C ALA A 102 -0.88 0.22 -4.04
N LEU A 103 -1.53 0.56 -2.94
CA LEU A 103 -1.13 1.67 -2.06
C LEU A 103 -0.14 1.20 -0.97
N GLU A 104 0.05 2.02 0.06
CA GLU A 104 0.88 1.74 1.25
C GLU A 104 2.33 1.42 0.91
N GLU A 105 2.87 2.06 -0.14
CA GLU A 105 4.24 1.81 -0.57
C GLU A 105 4.51 0.32 -0.92
N TYR A 106 3.50 -0.40 -1.43
CA TYR A 106 3.59 -1.84 -1.73
C TYR A 106 4.90 -2.23 -2.42
N PHE A 107 5.32 -1.48 -3.42
CA PHE A 107 6.54 -1.76 -4.19
C PHE A 107 7.84 -1.52 -3.42
N THR A 108 7.79 -0.94 -2.22
CA THR A 108 9.00 -0.79 -1.39
C THR A 108 9.34 -2.08 -0.63
N PHE A 109 8.39 -2.99 -0.43
CA PHE A 109 8.61 -4.29 0.20
C PHE A 109 9.25 -5.25 -0.80
N ALA A 110 10.57 -5.08 -1.00
CA ALA A 110 11.34 -5.84 -1.97
C ALA A 110 12.75 -6.12 -1.43
N GLU A 111 13.25 -7.33 -1.66
CA GLU A 111 14.58 -7.76 -1.22
C GLU A 111 15.69 -7.20 -2.11
N SER A 112 15.38 -7.00 -3.40
CA SER A 112 16.32 -6.50 -4.41
C SER A 112 15.63 -5.58 -5.41
N GLU A 113 16.41 -4.92 -6.26
CA GLU A 113 15.85 -4.12 -7.36
C GLU A 113 15.14 -5.01 -8.39
N ASP A 114 15.66 -6.21 -8.63
CA ASP A 114 15.05 -7.17 -9.56
C ASP A 114 13.71 -7.69 -9.01
N ASP A 115 13.62 -7.97 -7.70
CA ASP A 115 12.37 -8.31 -7.03
C ASP A 115 11.36 -7.15 -7.13
N GLN A 116 11.80 -5.92 -6.84
CA GLN A 116 10.96 -4.73 -6.96
C GLN A 116 10.42 -4.55 -8.38
N LYS A 117 11.30 -4.74 -9.37
CA LYS A 117 10.92 -4.68 -10.80
C LYS A 117 9.95 -5.80 -11.16
N SER A 118 10.21 -7.02 -10.73
CA SER A 118 9.36 -8.18 -11.00
C SER A 118 7.93 -7.97 -10.48
N LYS A 119 7.79 -7.49 -9.24
CA LYS A 119 6.49 -7.14 -8.65
C LYS A 119 5.79 -6.05 -9.46
N PHE A 120 6.54 -5.02 -9.87
CA PHE A 120 5.98 -3.93 -10.65
C PHE A 120 5.50 -4.42 -12.03
N ASP A 121 6.32 -5.20 -12.73
CA ASP A 121 5.99 -5.77 -14.04
C ASP A 121 4.76 -6.69 -13.96
N MET A 122 4.66 -7.50 -12.90
CA MET A 122 3.50 -8.36 -12.65
C MET A 122 2.22 -7.52 -12.57
N ILE A 123 2.22 -6.48 -11.76
CA ILE A 123 1.05 -5.62 -11.58
C ILE A 123 0.70 -4.88 -12.88
N CYS A 124 1.71 -4.38 -13.61
CA CYS A 124 1.49 -3.78 -14.92
C CYS A 124 0.88 -4.76 -15.92
N LYS A 125 1.34 -6.03 -15.91
CA LYS A 125 0.85 -7.09 -16.82
C LYS A 125 -0.62 -7.38 -16.62
N VAL A 126 -1.13 -7.35 -15.40
CA VAL A 126 -2.53 -7.65 -15.11
C VAL A 126 -3.44 -6.41 -15.23
N THR A 127 -2.86 -5.22 -15.33
CA THR A 127 -3.59 -3.96 -15.46
C THR A 127 -4.01 -3.70 -16.92
N LYS A 128 -5.30 -3.50 -17.14
CA LYS A 128 -5.86 -3.21 -18.46
C LYS A 128 -5.88 -1.71 -18.78
N ARG A 129 -6.27 -0.86 -17.84
CA ARG A 129 -6.48 0.58 -18.08
C ARG A 129 -5.64 1.47 -17.17
N VAL A 130 -5.74 1.32 -15.86
CA VAL A 130 -5.02 2.20 -14.91
C VAL A 130 -4.53 1.44 -13.69
N MET A 131 -3.26 1.66 -13.35
CA MET A 131 -2.68 1.29 -12.06
C MET A 131 -2.56 2.54 -11.19
N ILE A 132 -2.91 2.42 -9.92
CA ILE A 132 -2.80 3.48 -8.92
C ILE A 132 -1.91 2.97 -7.79
N THR A 133 -0.87 3.72 -7.47
CA THR A 133 0.05 3.38 -6.38
C THR A 133 0.48 4.63 -5.62
N THR A 134 1.16 4.42 -4.49
CA THR A 134 1.79 5.50 -3.74
C THR A 134 3.30 5.32 -3.72
N VAL A 135 4.01 6.45 -3.78
CA VAL A 135 5.46 6.50 -3.66
C VAL A 135 5.83 7.66 -2.74
N ARG A 136 6.73 7.41 -1.81
CA ARG A 136 7.26 8.43 -0.92
C ARG A 136 8.26 9.32 -1.66
N ASP A 137 8.23 10.63 -1.38
CA ASP A 137 9.24 11.55 -1.92
C ASP A 137 10.55 11.48 -1.13
N TYR A 138 11.38 10.52 -1.48
CA TYR A 138 12.67 10.32 -0.83
C TYR A 138 13.69 11.43 -1.10
N LYS A 139 13.48 12.29 -2.10
CA LYS A 139 14.42 13.39 -2.39
C LYS A 139 14.35 14.53 -1.38
N ASN A 140 13.19 14.72 -0.78
CA ASN A 140 12.95 15.77 0.21
C ASN A 140 12.98 15.23 1.64
N LEU A 141 13.30 13.94 1.81
CA LEU A 141 13.55 13.38 3.13
C LEU A 141 14.98 13.70 3.55
N GLU A 142 15.10 14.39 4.69
CA GLU A 142 16.34 14.38 5.43
C GLU A 142 16.50 12.98 6.02
N PHE A 143 17.27 12.12 5.33
CA PHE A 143 17.59 10.82 5.86
C PHE A 143 18.37 10.99 7.16
N LYS A 144 17.69 10.68 8.25
CA LYS A 144 18.32 10.41 9.54
C LYS A 144 18.68 8.95 9.56
N ASP A 145 19.73 8.59 10.29
CA ASP A 145 20.09 7.18 10.45
C ASP A 145 18.91 6.34 10.96
N ARG A 146 18.00 6.99 11.68
CA ARG A 146 16.85 6.36 12.33
C ARG A 146 15.66 7.31 12.45
N GLU A 147 14.47 6.77 12.25
CA GLU A 147 13.22 7.52 12.39
C GLU A 147 12.16 6.68 13.15
N PHE A 148 11.43 7.34 14.06
CA PHE A 148 10.34 6.72 14.81
C PHE A 148 9.01 7.39 14.49
N SER A 149 7.95 6.60 14.43
CA SER A 149 6.57 7.08 14.35
C SER A 149 5.64 6.24 15.22
N ILE A 150 4.52 6.82 15.60
CA ILE A 150 3.43 6.13 16.28
C ILE A 150 2.22 6.16 15.34
N PRO A 151 2.07 5.13 14.47
CA PRO A 151 1.01 5.12 13.48
C PRO A 151 -0.37 4.94 14.10
N ALA A 152 -0.49 4.22 15.20
CA ALA A 152 -1.77 3.98 15.84
C ALA A 152 -1.67 3.80 17.35
N VAL A 153 -2.76 4.20 18.03
CA VAL A 153 -3.08 3.78 19.39
C VAL A 153 -4.40 3.01 19.29
N ILE A 154 -4.35 1.73 19.61
CA ILE A 154 -5.48 0.82 19.53
C ILE A 154 -6.11 0.74 20.91
N LYS A 155 -7.39 1.14 21.01
CA LYS A 155 -8.14 1.07 22.26
C LYS A 155 -8.54 -0.36 22.57
N GLY A 156 -8.08 -0.89 23.67
CA GLY A 156 -8.39 -2.24 24.13
C GLY A 156 -9.44 -2.26 25.24
N ALA A 157 -10.03 -3.44 25.46
CA ALA A 157 -11.01 -3.62 26.54
C ALA A 157 -10.38 -3.57 27.95
N LYS A 158 -9.10 -3.90 28.06
CA LYS A 158 -8.33 -3.91 29.32
C LYS A 158 -7.18 -2.91 29.30
N GLU A 159 -6.46 -2.86 28.20
CA GLU A 159 -5.29 -2.01 28.04
C GLU A 159 -5.23 -1.52 26.60
N ASP A 160 -4.75 -0.28 26.43
CA ASP A 160 -4.48 0.27 25.11
C ASP A 160 -3.18 -0.32 24.55
N MET A 161 -3.15 -0.57 23.24
CA MET A 161 -1.96 -0.99 22.51
C MET A 161 -1.43 0.19 21.70
N ILE A 162 -0.15 0.44 21.78
CA ILE A 162 0.54 1.45 20.98
C ILE A 162 1.36 0.73 19.92
N LEU A 163 1.15 1.09 18.66
CA LEU A 163 2.01 0.67 17.56
C LEU A 163 3.10 1.72 17.37
N VAL A 164 4.35 1.27 17.36
CA VAL A 164 5.51 2.12 17.07
C VAL A 164 6.21 1.57 15.84
N GLU A 165 6.33 2.38 14.81
CA GLU A 165 7.19 2.08 13.67
C GLU A 165 8.57 2.71 13.89
N TYR A 166 9.59 1.93 13.55
CA TYR A 166 10.98 2.33 13.56
C TYR A 166 11.61 2.03 12.21
N HIS A 167 12.09 3.06 11.56
CA HIS A 167 12.78 2.96 10.29
C HIS A 167 14.29 3.08 10.52
N ASP A 168 15.04 2.07 10.13
CA ASP A 168 16.51 2.07 10.18
C ASP A 168 17.04 2.20 8.75
N TYR A 169 17.65 3.35 8.46
CA TYR A 169 18.25 3.66 7.17
C TYR A 169 19.75 3.36 7.13
N ASN A 170 20.30 2.82 8.22
CA ASN A 170 21.72 2.50 8.33
C ASN A 170 22.04 1.13 7.71
N GLU A 171 21.59 0.93 6.48
CA GLU A 171 21.84 -0.25 5.68
C GLU A 171 23.08 -0.06 4.80
N PRO A 172 23.87 -1.13 4.54
CA PRO A 172 24.99 -1.08 3.59
C PRO A 172 24.57 -0.64 2.19
N ASP A 173 23.38 -1.05 1.77
CA ASP A 173 22.74 -0.59 0.55
C ASP A 173 21.93 0.68 0.85
N ARG A 174 22.42 1.82 0.39
CA ARG A 174 21.77 3.13 0.59
C ARG A 174 20.38 3.24 -0.03
N ASN A 175 19.98 2.30 -0.87
CA ASN A 175 18.64 2.22 -1.46
C ASN A 175 17.72 1.31 -0.66
N ALA A 176 18.21 0.67 0.39
CA ALA A 176 17.44 -0.18 1.29
C ALA A 176 17.32 0.43 2.68
N TRP A 177 16.33 0.00 3.41
CA TRP A 177 16.10 0.34 4.81
C TRP A 177 15.26 -0.74 5.47
N THR A 178 15.30 -0.80 6.80
CA THR A 178 14.52 -1.77 7.57
C THR A 178 13.38 -1.06 8.29
N ARG A 179 12.16 -1.55 8.12
CA ARG A 179 10.98 -1.15 8.87
C ARG A 179 10.73 -2.17 9.98
N ASN A 180 10.73 -1.71 11.20
CA ASN A 180 10.39 -2.53 12.37
C ASN A 180 9.10 -2.01 12.98
N VAL A 181 8.24 -2.90 13.45
CA VAL A 181 7.01 -2.55 14.16
C VAL A 181 7.07 -3.14 15.56
N TYR A 182 6.72 -2.33 16.53
CA TYR A 182 6.62 -2.73 17.93
C TYR A 182 5.18 -2.55 18.41
N GLU A 183 4.68 -3.57 19.08
CA GLU A 183 3.41 -3.53 19.81
C GLU A 183 3.72 -3.32 21.29
N ILE A 184 3.23 -2.23 21.87
CA ILE A 184 3.42 -1.91 23.29
C ILE A 184 2.06 -1.97 23.97
N THR A 185 1.92 -2.88 24.97
CA THR A 185 0.70 -3.04 25.77
C THR A 185 1.09 -3.02 27.24
N GLY A 186 0.69 -1.97 27.95
CA GLY A 186 1.14 -1.76 29.33
C GLY A 186 2.66 -1.71 29.43
N ALA A 187 3.27 -2.62 30.22
CA ALA A 187 4.73 -2.72 30.38
C ALA A 187 5.38 -3.71 29.39
N ILE A 188 4.62 -4.32 28.49
CA ILE A 188 5.09 -5.34 27.55
C ILE A 188 5.32 -4.70 26.20
N MET A 189 6.54 -4.85 25.67
CA MET A 189 6.88 -4.49 24.30
C MET A 189 7.19 -5.77 23.52
N ARG A 190 6.49 -5.96 22.41
CA ARG A 190 6.74 -7.04 21.46
C ARG A 190 7.29 -6.43 20.17
N ALA A 191 8.47 -6.87 19.77
CA ALA A 191 9.00 -6.55 18.45
C ALA A 191 8.39 -7.50 17.42
N THR A 192 7.89 -6.97 16.33
CA THR A 192 7.68 -7.77 15.13
C THR A 192 9.02 -7.94 14.40
N GLN A 193 9.09 -8.91 13.50
CA GLN A 193 10.27 -9.05 12.67
C GLN A 193 10.43 -7.81 11.76
N GLY A 194 11.68 -7.38 11.54
CA GLY A 194 11.98 -6.27 10.64
C GLY A 194 11.65 -6.62 9.18
N PHE A 195 11.03 -5.69 8.49
CA PHE A 195 10.72 -5.79 7.06
C PHE A 195 11.78 -5.05 6.28
N ARG A 196 12.44 -5.72 5.37
CA ARG A 196 13.37 -5.05 4.46
C ARG A 196 12.58 -4.31 3.39
N CYS A 197 12.92 -3.05 3.19
CA CYS A 197 12.29 -2.17 2.23
C CYS A 197 13.35 -1.56 1.30
N ARG A 198 12.95 -1.21 0.09
CA ARG A 198 13.78 -0.48 -0.88
C ARG A 198 13.07 0.78 -1.33
N HIS A 199 13.85 1.83 -1.53
CA HIS A 199 13.31 3.06 -2.09
C HIS A 199 12.78 2.83 -3.51
N MET A 200 11.61 3.38 -3.78
CA MET A 200 11.03 3.44 -5.10
C MET A 200 10.97 4.91 -5.53
N PHE A 201 11.75 5.27 -6.54
CA PHE A 201 11.80 6.65 -7.02
C PHE A 201 10.83 6.89 -8.17
N PHE A 202 10.31 8.12 -8.31
CA PHE A 202 9.39 8.48 -9.40
C PHE A 202 9.94 8.13 -10.78
N LYS A 203 11.23 8.40 -11.03
CA LYS A 203 11.88 8.08 -12.31
C LYS A 203 11.93 6.57 -12.57
N GLN A 204 12.15 5.79 -11.53
CA GLN A 204 12.16 4.32 -11.61
C GLN A 204 10.76 3.79 -11.90
N CYS A 205 9.76 4.29 -11.16
CA CYS A 205 8.35 3.98 -11.39
C CYS A 205 7.91 4.30 -12.83
N ALA A 206 8.27 5.49 -13.31
CA ALA A 206 7.98 5.90 -14.68
C ALA A 206 8.67 5.00 -15.71
N LYS A 207 9.95 4.71 -15.50
CA LYS A 207 10.70 3.81 -16.38
C LYS A 207 10.06 2.43 -16.46
N PHE A 208 9.78 1.81 -15.31
CA PHE A 208 9.14 0.48 -15.27
C PHE A 208 7.76 0.50 -15.94
N GLY A 209 6.96 1.56 -15.72
CA GLY A 209 5.66 1.71 -16.37
C GLY A 209 5.77 1.77 -17.89
N TYR A 210 6.67 2.59 -18.42
CA TYR A 210 6.88 2.70 -19.87
C TYR A 210 7.48 1.43 -20.47
N ASP A 211 8.42 0.78 -19.80
CA ASP A 211 8.98 -0.52 -20.21
C ASP A 211 7.88 -1.61 -20.30
N ALA A 212 6.86 -1.51 -19.43
CA ALA A 212 5.69 -2.40 -19.44
C ALA A 212 4.58 -1.97 -20.43
N GLY A 213 4.79 -0.91 -21.21
CA GLY A 213 3.89 -0.43 -22.26
C GLY A 213 2.84 0.58 -21.78
N ALA A 214 3.11 1.29 -20.68
CA ALA A 214 2.27 2.40 -20.26
C ALA A 214 2.28 3.54 -21.29
N LYS A 215 1.13 4.19 -21.47
CA LYS A 215 0.96 5.38 -22.33
C LYS A 215 1.17 6.68 -21.56
N GLU A 216 0.91 6.67 -20.26
CA GLU A 216 0.98 7.86 -19.43
C GLU A 216 1.41 7.49 -18.01
N PHE A 217 2.25 8.35 -17.43
CA PHE A 217 2.66 8.32 -16.02
C PHE A 217 2.40 9.68 -15.41
N LEU A 218 1.62 9.72 -14.33
CA LEU A 218 1.26 10.97 -13.66
C LEU A 218 1.52 10.90 -12.16
N VAL A 219 2.02 12.01 -11.62
CA VAL A 219 2.13 12.26 -10.19
C VAL A 219 1.04 13.25 -9.80
N HIS A 220 0.08 12.83 -9.01
CA HIS A 220 -1.04 13.64 -8.57
C HIS A 220 -0.65 14.55 -7.40
N LYS A 221 -0.05 15.68 -7.68
CA LYS A 221 0.49 16.61 -6.68
C LYS A 221 -0.54 17.10 -5.66
N ASN A 222 -1.80 17.20 -6.05
CA ASN A 222 -2.89 17.68 -5.20
C ASN A 222 -3.52 16.56 -4.35
N LEU A 223 -3.13 15.31 -4.58
CA LEU A 223 -3.63 14.13 -3.88
C LEU A 223 -2.57 13.53 -2.95
N MET A 224 -1.76 14.38 -2.35
CA MET A 224 -0.72 13.94 -1.44
C MET A 224 -1.31 13.59 -0.07
N TYR A 225 -0.84 12.49 0.49
CA TYR A 225 -1.01 12.21 1.92
C TYR A 225 0.06 12.96 2.70
N LYS A 226 -0.38 13.68 3.71
CA LYS A 226 0.52 14.09 4.76
C LYS A 226 0.66 12.92 5.71
N SER A 227 1.76 12.19 5.61
CA SER A 227 2.13 11.20 6.62
C SER A 227 2.10 11.85 8.00
N LEU A 228 1.89 11.05 9.06
CA LEU A 228 1.91 11.48 10.45
C LEU A 228 3.21 12.17 10.87
N ILE A 229 4.27 11.92 10.14
CA ILE A 229 5.57 12.56 10.30
C ILE A 229 5.57 13.81 9.42
N LYS A 230 5.72 14.96 10.03
CA LYS A 230 5.54 16.32 9.45
C LYS A 230 6.25 16.63 8.12
N LYS A 231 7.09 15.72 7.60
CA LYS A 231 7.90 15.95 6.39
C LYS A 231 7.75 14.85 5.32
N ASN A 232 7.02 13.77 5.58
CA ASN A 232 6.91 12.67 4.63
C ASN A 232 5.62 12.81 3.82
N TYR A 233 5.76 13.06 2.53
CA TYR A 233 4.64 13.08 1.60
C TYR A 233 4.64 11.80 0.78
N GLU A 234 3.56 11.04 0.87
CA GLU A 234 3.25 10.02 -0.12
C GLU A 234 2.55 10.68 -1.31
N HIS A 235 3.10 10.49 -2.48
CA HIS A 235 2.50 10.95 -3.71
C HIS A 235 1.69 9.82 -4.33
N VAL A 236 0.48 10.14 -4.72
CA VAL A 236 -0.34 9.25 -5.52
C VAL A 236 0.14 9.30 -6.97
N ILE A 237 0.37 8.13 -7.53
CA ILE A 237 0.81 7.94 -8.90
C ILE A 237 -0.25 7.14 -9.65
N SER A 238 -0.54 7.55 -10.87
CA SER A 238 -1.30 6.73 -11.80
C SER A 238 -0.49 6.42 -13.05
N ILE A 239 -0.67 5.20 -13.55
CA ILE A 239 -0.03 4.69 -14.76
C ILE A 239 -1.13 4.15 -15.66
N LYS A 240 -1.26 4.74 -16.86
CA LYS A 240 -2.32 4.42 -17.82
C LYS A 240 -1.80 3.54 -18.92
N PHE A 241 -2.53 2.49 -19.26
CA PHE A 241 -2.17 1.50 -20.28
C PHE A 241 -3.09 1.53 -21.51
N GLY A 242 -4.35 1.78 -21.37
CA GLY A 242 -5.34 1.70 -22.42
C GLY A 242 -5.92 3.04 -22.87
#